data_e9d101607bf8ee94775876e2a8b60b3f
#
_entry.id   e9d101607bf8ee94775876e2a8b60b3f
#
_cell.length_a   1.000
_cell.length_b   1.000
_cell.length_c   1.000
_cell.angle_alpha   90.00
_cell.angle_beta   90.00
_cell.angle_gamma   90.00
#
_symmetry.space_group_name_H-M   'P 1'
#
loop_
_entity.id
_entity.type
_entity.pdbx_description
1 polymer ?
#
loop_
_entity_poly.entity_id
_entity_poly.type
_entity_poly.pdbx_seq_one_letter_code
_entity_poly.pdbx_strand_id
1 'polypeptide(L)'
;MTESAEQPLRVVQWATGNIGTRSLRGVIEHPAMTLVGLYVYSPDKVGRDAGELCGCGPSGVLATDDIDEILALGADCVLYMPQECNFDDVCRLLESGANVVTTRGEFHHPASMDPAARERVEAACARGRTSVHSTGSSPGFISEAVPLVLTSIQRRLDSLVIHEYADLSQRNSPVLLFDLMGFGKDPATFDPDRWAHGAQSFGPSLRVLAEAVGLPLDSVEASGQVAVTRRRTEIAAGVLPAGTVAGQQMRVHGLRGGTPLLSFVATWFCTTDLEPSWDLRETGWRVVVDGDAPLDVELRFAFPLEEMAERSPGYTANRAVNSVPFVCAAAPGIRTSVDLPQIIGTLGEMAPPTGPDRPRR
;
A
#
# COMPACT_ATOMS: atom_id res chain seq x y z
N MET A 1 24.86 -32.59 -0.61
CA MET A 1 25.08 -31.23 -1.15
C MET A 1 24.64 -30.30 -0.03
N THR A 2 25.56 -29.70 0.67
CA THR A 2 25.29 -28.69 1.69
C THR A 2 24.79 -27.45 0.97
N GLU A 3 23.51 -27.13 1.10
CA GLU A 3 22.99 -25.81 0.74
C GLU A 3 23.85 -24.79 1.47
N SER A 4 24.56 -23.98 0.71
CA SER A 4 25.18 -22.75 1.22
C SER A 4 24.01 -21.91 1.73
N ALA A 5 23.90 -21.74 3.04
CA ALA A 5 22.91 -20.84 3.62
C ALA A 5 23.17 -19.45 3.00
N GLU A 6 22.24 -18.99 2.17
CA GLU A 6 22.29 -17.62 1.64
C GLU A 6 22.36 -16.66 2.81
N GLN A 7 23.26 -15.69 2.74
CA GLN A 7 23.36 -14.69 3.80
C GLN A 7 22.05 -13.88 3.84
N PRO A 8 21.51 -13.58 5.04
CA PRO A 8 20.32 -12.75 5.15
C PRO A 8 20.50 -11.40 4.47
N LEU A 9 19.48 -10.92 3.75
CA LEU A 9 19.49 -9.62 3.12
C LEU A 9 19.61 -8.51 4.16
N ARG A 10 20.50 -7.58 3.91
CA ARG A 10 20.76 -6.41 4.76
C ARG A 10 19.77 -5.30 4.43
N VAL A 11 18.83 -5.05 5.32
CA VAL A 11 17.70 -4.14 5.06
C VAL A 11 17.77 -2.92 5.97
N VAL A 12 17.53 -1.76 5.39
CA VAL A 12 17.29 -0.49 6.10
C VAL A 12 15.80 -0.19 6.08
N GLN A 13 15.25 0.21 7.21
CA GLN A 13 13.93 0.83 7.27
C GLN A 13 14.07 2.36 7.18
N TRP A 14 13.32 2.97 6.28
CA TRP A 14 13.26 4.42 6.13
C TRP A 14 11.89 4.94 6.55
N ALA A 15 11.86 5.75 7.61
CA ALA A 15 10.70 6.29 8.31
C ALA A 15 9.94 5.27 9.19
N THR A 16 9.37 5.81 10.28
CA THR A 16 8.62 5.07 11.32
C THR A 16 7.22 5.64 11.52
N GLY A 17 6.54 5.93 10.39
CA GLY A 17 5.10 6.19 10.39
C GLY A 17 4.29 4.91 10.62
N ASN A 18 2.98 4.98 10.40
CA ASN A 18 2.07 3.86 10.66
C ASN A 18 2.47 2.57 9.90
N ILE A 19 2.83 2.68 8.63
CA ILE A 19 3.29 1.54 7.81
C ILE A 19 4.75 1.19 8.15
N GLY A 20 5.63 2.21 8.23
CA GLY A 20 7.06 2.01 8.46
C GLY A 20 7.38 1.30 9.78
N THR A 21 6.63 1.56 10.86
CA THR A 21 6.80 0.85 12.14
C THR A 21 6.46 -0.63 12.02
N ARG A 22 5.43 -0.99 11.25
CA ARG A 22 5.05 -2.39 11.01
C ARG A 22 6.02 -3.10 10.08
N SER A 23 6.50 -2.39 9.07
CA SER A 23 7.55 -2.86 8.18
C SER A 23 8.86 -3.11 8.94
N LEU A 24 9.26 -2.19 9.83
CA LEU A 24 10.41 -2.34 10.71
C LEU A 24 10.33 -3.62 11.55
N ARG A 25 9.17 -3.85 12.19
CA ARG A 25 8.91 -5.11 12.91
C ARG A 25 9.03 -6.31 11.97
N GLY A 26 8.40 -6.22 10.79
CA GLY A 26 8.43 -7.28 9.79
C GLY A 26 9.86 -7.66 9.38
N VAL A 27 10.78 -6.69 9.25
CA VAL A 27 12.19 -6.96 8.94
C VAL A 27 12.91 -7.62 10.13
N ILE A 28 12.70 -7.13 11.36
CA ILE A 28 13.35 -7.68 12.56
C ILE A 28 12.94 -9.16 12.79
N GLU A 29 11.68 -9.48 12.52
CA GLU A 29 11.12 -10.82 12.71
C GLU A 29 11.33 -11.74 11.48
N HIS A 30 11.87 -11.23 10.36
CA HIS A 30 11.97 -11.98 9.12
C HIS A 30 13.15 -12.97 9.13
N PRO A 31 12.94 -14.25 8.78
CA PRO A 31 13.98 -15.29 8.89
C PRO A 31 15.16 -15.10 7.92
N ALA A 32 14.98 -14.39 6.82
CA ALA A 32 15.98 -14.19 5.76
C ALA A 32 16.41 -12.73 5.59
N MET A 33 16.17 -11.86 6.58
CA MET A 33 16.58 -10.46 6.55
C MET A 33 17.30 -10.08 7.85
N THR A 34 18.16 -9.08 7.76
CA THR A 34 18.83 -8.46 8.92
C THR A 34 18.62 -6.95 8.83
N LEU A 35 18.02 -6.36 9.85
CA LEU A 35 17.96 -4.91 9.99
C LEU A 35 19.37 -4.36 10.22
N VAL A 36 19.83 -3.44 9.36
CA VAL A 36 21.16 -2.84 9.47
C VAL A 36 21.13 -1.33 9.70
N GLY A 37 19.99 -0.69 9.53
CA GLY A 37 19.82 0.75 9.76
C GLY A 37 18.37 1.17 9.86
N LEU A 38 18.16 2.32 10.47
CA LEU A 38 16.86 2.97 10.59
C LEU A 38 17.02 4.47 10.38
N TYR A 39 16.38 5.00 9.34
CA TYR A 39 16.27 6.44 9.11
C TYR A 39 14.98 7.01 9.70
N VAL A 40 15.04 8.14 10.38
CA VAL A 40 13.90 8.83 10.98
C VAL A 40 13.92 10.33 10.69
N TYR A 41 12.74 10.94 10.58
CA TYR A 41 12.61 12.40 10.41
C TYR A 41 12.41 13.14 11.74
N SER A 42 11.91 12.44 12.76
CA SER A 42 11.58 13.05 14.06
C SER A 42 12.81 13.07 14.95
N PRO A 43 13.29 14.26 15.39
CA PRO A 43 14.51 14.37 16.22
C PRO A 43 14.43 13.58 17.53
N ASP A 44 13.24 13.42 18.10
CA ASP A 44 13.01 12.64 19.32
C ASP A 44 13.23 11.14 19.16
N LYS A 45 13.34 10.65 17.94
CA LYS A 45 13.64 9.26 17.61
C LYS A 45 15.11 8.99 17.30
N VAL A 46 15.88 10.02 16.99
CA VAL A 46 17.33 9.89 16.70
C VAL A 46 18.06 9.32 17.91
N GLY A 47 18.92 8.34 17.67
CA GLY A 47 19.68 7.63 18.70
C GLY A 47 18.88 6.60 19.50
N ARG A 48 17.55 6.43 19.24
CA ARG A 48 16.76 5.38 19.89
C ARG A 48 16.91 4.04 19.16
N ASP A 49 16.79 2.95 19.90
CA ASP A 49 16.85 1.61 19.32
C ASP A 49 15.64 1.32 18.44
N ALA A 50 15.89 0.76 17.26
CA ALA A 50 14.89 0.47 16.26
C ALA A 50 13.84 -0.56 16.75
N GLY A 51 14.27 -1.60 17.44
CA GLY A 51 13.38 -2.61 17.99
C GLY A 51 12.46 -2.06 19.08
N GLU A 52 12.96 -1.15 19.91
CA GLU A 52 12.13 -0.44 20.90
C GLU A 52 11.07 0.44 20.23
N LEU A 53 11.43 1.12 19.12
CA LEU A 53 10.50 1.97 18.37
C LEU A 53 9.34 1.20 17.72
N CYS A 54 9.49 -0.11 17.48
CA CYS A 54 8.43 -0.96 16.95
C CYS A 54 7.90 -2.01 17.96
N GLY A 55 8.41 -2.01 19.19
CA GLY A 55 7.94 -2.89 20.25
C GLY A 55 8.43 -4.35 20.17
N CYS A 56 9.60 -4.57 19.52
CA CYS A 56 10.23 -5.91 19.41
C CYS A 56 11.30 -6.15 20.48
N GLY A 57 11.56 -5.18 21.37
CA GLY A 57 12.73 -5.21 22.26
C GLY A 57 14.00 -4.75 21.53
N PRO A 58 15.14 -4.61 22.26
CA PRO A 58 16.36 -4.06 21.70
C PRO A 58 16.89 -4.83 20.48
N SER A 59 17.13 -4.13 19.38
CA SER A 59 17.69 -4.66 18.14
C SER A 59 19.19 -4.40 18.00
N GLY A 60 19.73 -3.43 18.75
CA GLY A 60 21.10 -2.93 18.63
C GLY A 60 21.31 -1.97 17.46
N VAL A 61 20.29 -1.65 16.67
CA VAL A 61 20.33 -0.68 15.58
C VAL A 61 19.76 0.65 16.06
N LEU A 62 20.56 1.70 16.05
CA LEU A 62 20.13 3.03 16.46
C LEU A 62 19.60 3.83 15.27
N ALA A 63 18.54 4.58 15.49
CA ALA A 63 17.93 5.46 14.49
C ALA A 63 18.81 6.68 14.22
N THR A 64 18.93 7.07 12.95
CA THR A 64 19.65 8.28 12.52
C THR A 64 18.75 9.14 11.61
N ASP A 65 19.03 10.41 11.50
CA ASP A 65 18.50 11.35 10.50
C ASP A 65 19.55 11.78 9.48
N ASP A 66 20.72 11.13 9.49
CA ASP A 66 21.80 11.35 8.52
C ASP A 66 21.75 10.28 7.40
N ILE A 67 21.45 10.72 6.18
CA ILE A 67 21.44 9.85 5.02
C ILE A 67 22.83 9.28 4.70
N ASP A 68 23.91 10.02 4.97
CA ASP A 68 25.26 9.55 4.67
C ASP A 68 25.66 8.37 5.56
N GLU A 69 25.19 8.34 6.81
CA GLU A 69 25.32 7.17 7.67
C GLU A 69 24.58 5.97 7.09
N ILE A 70 23.37 6.16 6.56
CA ILE A 70 22.59 5.08 5.92
C ILE A 70 23.32 4.56 4.67
N LEU A 71 23.80 5.43 3.80
CA LEU A 71 24.52 5.05 2.58
C LEU A 71 25.81 4.24 2.88
N ALA A 72 26.49 4.58 3.97
CA ALA A 72 27.72 3.89 4.41
C ALA A 72 27.48 2.46 4.90
N LEU A 73 26.23 2.07 5.20
CA LEU A 73 25.89 0.72 5.68
C LEU A 73 26.05 -0.37 4.61
N GLY A 74 26.01 -0.03 3.33
CA GLY A 74 26.06 -1.01 2.25
C GLY A 74 24.88 -2.00 2.32
N ALA A 75 23.65 -1.49 2.46
CA ALA A 75 22.45 -2.27 2.51
C ALA A 75 22.11 -2.88 1.15
N ASP A 76 21.45 -4.06 1.14
CA ASP A 76 20.91 -4.67 -0.09
C ASP A 76 19.61 -3.99 -0.51
N CYS A 77 18.82 -3.52 0.47
CA CYS A 77 17.53 -2.89 0.21
C CYS A 77 17.15 -1.86 1.28
N VAL A 78 16.47 -0.80 0.84
CA VAL A 78 15.82 0.19 1.70
C VAL A 78 14.31 0.09 1.54
N LEU A 79 13.59 -0.13 2.64
CA LEU A 79 12.14 -0.01 2.72
C LEU A 79 11.79 1.46 2.92
N TYR A 80 11.55 2.17 1.82
CA TYR A 80 11.39 3.62 1.76
C TYR A 80 9.92 4.03 1.93
N MET A 81 9.53 4.46 3.14
CA MET A 81 8.13 4.69 3.51
C MET A 81 7.87 6.08 4.13
N PRO A 82 8.40 7.18 3.57
CA PRO A 82 8.10 8.53 4.04
C PRO A 82 6.67 8.94 3.65
N GLN A 83 6.22 10.06 4.19
CA GLN A 83 4.93 10.65 3.82
C GLN A 83 4.94 11.22 2.40
N GLU A 84 6.08 11.75 1.96
CA GLU A 84 6.29 12.28 0.62
C GLU A 84 7.54 11.64 0.00
N CYS A 85 7.53 11.47 -1.32
CA CYS A 85 8.66 10.92 -2.04
C CYS A 85 9.69 12.04 -2.34
N ASN A 86 10.90 11.87 -1.83
CA ASN A 86 12.03 12.71 -2.22
C ASN A 86 12.87 11.95 -3.26
N PHE A 87 12.80 12.37 -4.53
CA PHE A 87 13.55 11.71 -5.60
C PHE A 87 15.07 11.85 -5.46
N ASP A 88 15.59 12.89 -4.77
CA ASP A 88 17.02 13.03 -4.54
C ASP A 88 17.52 11.95 -3.58
N ASP A 89 16.79 11.70 -2.49
CA ASP A 89 17.10 10.62 -1.55
C ASP A 89 17.03 9.26 -2.24
N VAL A 90 15.95 9.01 -3.01
CA VAL A 90 15.78 7.75 -3.76
C VAL A 90 16.93 7.52 -4.73
N CYS A 91 17.34 8.53 -5.49
CA CYS A 91 18.46 8.41 -6.41
C CYS A 91 19.78 8.12 -5.67
N ARG A 92 20.06 8.79 -4.55
CA ARG A 92 21.26 8.53 -3.73
C ARG A 92 21.29 7.10 -3.19
N LEU A 93 20.15 6.60 -2.70
CA LEU A 93 20.00 5.22 -2.23
C LEU A 93 20.27 4.22 -3.35
N LEU A 94 19.65 4.41 -4.52
CA LEU A 94 19.85 3.54 -5.68
C LEU A 94 21.30 3.54 -6.16
N GLU A 95 21.95 4.71 -6.24
CA GLU A 95 23.35 4.87 -6.65
C GLU A 95 24.35 4.23 -5.67
N SER A 96 23.99 4.13 -4.39
CA SER A 96 24.85 3.49 -3.38
C SER A 96 24.90 1.96 -3.51
N GLY A 97 24.05 1.36 -4.36
CA GLY A 97 23.94 -0.08 -4.51
C GLY A 97 22.79 -0.69 -3.72
N ALA A 98 21.96 0.12 -3.05
CA ALA A 98 20.78 -0.36 -2.34
C ALA A 98 19.54 -0.33 -3.24
N ASN A 99 18.83 -1.45 -3.35
CA ASN A 99 17.52 -1.49 -3.96
C ASN A 99 16.49 -0.73 -3.11
N VAL A 100 15.39 -0.30 -3.71
CA VAL A 100 14.35 0.44 -2.99
C VAL A 100 13.01 -0.24 -3.16
N VAL A 101 12.35 -0.56 -2.06
CA VAL A 101 10.94 -0.95 -2.02
C VAL A 101 10.17 0.15 -1.30
N THR A 102 9.08 0.61 -1.89
CA THR A 102 8.31 1.70 -1.32
C THR A 102 6.80 1.45 -1.36
N THR A 103 6.09 2.04 -0.41
CA THR A 103 4.62 2.11 -0.42
C THR A 103 4.11 3.43 -1.01
N ARG A 104 5.02 4.24 -1.57
CA ARG A 104 4.69 5.43 -2.35
C ARG A 104 4.22 5.03 -3.74
N GLY A 105 3.28 5.78 -4.32
CA GLY A 105 2.63 5.44 -5.59
C GLY A 105 3.42 5.77 -6.85
N GLU A 106 4.49 6.55 -6.72
CA GLU A 106 5.19 7.20 -7.83
C GLU A 106 5.78 6.20 -8.85
N PHE A 107 6.17 5.00 -8.40
CA PHE A 107 6.86 4.00 -9.25
C PHE A 107 5.97 2.85 -9.71
N HIS A 108 4.65 2.89 -9.47
CA HIS A 108 3.74 1.84 -9.95
C HIS A 108 3.75 1.73 -11.48
N HIS A 109 3.72 2.86 -12.18
CA HIS A 109 3.65 2.89 -13.65
C HIS A 109 4.66 3.90 -14.21
N PRO A 110 5.85 3.46 -14.65
CA PRO A 110 6.93 4.34 -15.11
C PRO A 110 6.52 5.31 -16.22
N ALA A 111 5.65 4.86 -17.14
CA ALA A 111 5.17 5.71 -18.24
C ALA A 111 4.26 6.87 -17.78
N SER A 112 3.69 6.81 -16.56
CA SER A 112 2.88 7.89 -15.97
C SER A 112 3.71 8.85 -15.11
N MET A 113 4.98 8.57 -14.87
CA MET A 113 5.86 9.47 -14.12
C MET A 113 6.17 10.73 -14.93
N ASP A 114 6.56 11.80 -14.22
CA ASP A 114 7.24 12.92 -14.86
C ASP A 114 8.47 12.39 -15.62
N PRO A 115 8.62 12.72 -16.91
CA PRO A 115 9.70 12.16 -17.73
C PRO A 115 11.10 12.43 -17.18
N ALA A 116 11.35 13.61 -16.63
CA ALA A 116 12.65 13.96 -16.09
C ALA A 116 12.94 13.23 -14.78
N ALA A 117 11.92 13.09 -13.91
CA ALA A 117 12.05 12.29 -12.69
C ALA A 117 12.30 10.80 -13.04
N ARG A 118 11.58 10.25 -14.02
CA ARG A 118 11.78 8.89 -14.47
C ARG A 118 13.21 8.66 -14.98
N GLU A 119 13.69 9.51 -15.89
CA GLU A 119 15.05 9.41 -16.45
C GLU A 119 16.12 9.45 -15.34
N ARG A 120 15.97 10.33 -14.36
CA ARG A 120 16.87 10.42 -13.21
C ARG A 120 16.91 9.13 -12.40
N VAL A 121 15.75 8.55 -12.09
CA VAL A 121 15.64 7.31 -11.31
C VAL A 121 16.20 6.13 -12.10
N GLU A 122 15.87 5.99 -13.40
CA GLU A 122 16.41 4.96 -14.26
C GLU A 122 17.95 5.06 -14.38
N ALA A 123 18.49 6.26 -14.49
CA ALA A 123 19.91 6.50 -14.51
C ALA A 123 20.59 6.14 -13.17
N ALA A 124 19.94 6.43 -12.04
CA ALA A 124 20.42 6.03 -10.71
C ALA A 124 20.43 4.51 -10.55
N CYS A 125 19.35 3.83 -10.97
CA CYS A 125 19.28 2.37 -11.00
C CYS A 125 20.42 1.77 -11.84
N ALA A 126 20.67 2.33 -13.01
CA ALA A 126 21.75 1.85 -13.91
C ALA A 126 23.14 2.01 -13.28
N ARG A 127 23.43 3.14 -12.64
CA ARG A 127 24.71 3.39 -11.96
C ARG A 127 24.94 2.46 -10.78
N GLY A 128 23.93 2.30 -9.91
CA GLY A 128 24.01 1.43 -8.75
C GLY A 128 23.81 -0.05 -9.05
N ARG A 129 23.31 -0.39 -10.25
CA ARG A 129 22.82 -1.72 -10.64
C ARG A 129 21.72 -2.20 -9.70
N THR A 130 20.78 -1.33 -9.40
CA THR A 130 19.69 -1.50 -8.43
C THR A 130 18.33 -1.37 -9.08
N SER A 131 17.31 -1.76 -8.37
CA SER A 131 15.92 -1.62 -8.78
C SER A 131 15.08 -0.90 -7.73
N VAL A 132 14.00 -0.26 -8.19
CA VAL A 132 12.97 0.33 -7.33
C VAL A 132 11.61 -0.25 -7.69
N HIS A 133 10.78 -0.54 -6.66
CA HIS A 133 9.44 -1.07 -6.82
C HIS A 133 8.46 -0.42 -5.84
N SER A 134 7.32 0.04 -6.38
CA SER A 134 6.18 0.49 -5.59
C SER A 134 5.21 -0.66 -5.34
N THR A 135 4.79 -0.86 -4.09
CA THR A 135 3.80 -1.88 -3.76
C THR A 135 3.10 -1.56 -2.43
N GLY A 136 2.04 -2.31 -2.16
CA GLY A 136 1.26 -2.22 -0.95
C GLY A 136 0.06 -3.17 -1.00
N SER A 137 -0.88 -3.00 -0.11
CA SER A 137 -2.13 -3.76 -0.18
C SER A 137 -3.11 -3.14 -1.20
N SER A 138 -3.20 -1.79 -1.23
CA SER A 138 -4.06 -1.02 -2.11
C SER A 138 -3.45 0.41 -2.24
N PRO A 139 -2.84 0.74 -3.40
CA PRO A 139 -2.57 -0.09 -4.57
C PRO A 139 -1.46 -1.13 -4.38
N GLY A 140 -1.39 -2.09 -5.30
CA GLY A 140 -0.41 -3.16 -5.40
C GLY A 140 -1.05 -4.56 -5.32
N PHE A 141 -1.29 -5.10 -4.12
CA PHE A 141 -1.84 -6.46 -3.98
C PHE A 141 -3.22 -6.58 -4.62
N ILE A 142 -4.20 -5.77 -4.18
CA ILE A 142 -5.57 -5.92 -4.67
C ILE A 142 -5.81 -5.28 -6.04
N SER A 143 -5.03 -4.28 -6.42
CA SER A 143 -5.22 -3.58 -7.70
C SER A 143 -4.34 -4.13 -8.84
N GLU A 144 -3.36 -4.98 -8.53
CA GLU A 144 -2.43 -5.55 -9.49
C GLU A 144 -2.32 -7.07 -9.34
N ALA A 145 -1.73 -7.57 -8.25
CA ALA A 145 -1.39 -8.98 -8.10
C ALA A 145 -2.62 -9.91 -8.18
N VAL A 146 -3.69 -9.60 -7.47
CA VAL A 146 -4.93 -10.42 -7.49
C VAL A 146 -5.58 -10.38 -8.87
N PRO A 147 -5.85 -9.21 -9.49
CA PRO A 147 -6.42 -9.13 -10.83
C PRO A 147 -5.57 -9.85 -11.90
N LEU A 148 -4.24 -9.73 -11.86
CA LEU A 148 -3.35 -10.43 -12.79
C LEU A 148 -3.51 -11.95 -12.70
N VAL A 149 -3.66 -12.51 -11.50
CA VAL A 149 -3.95 -13.94 -11.33
C VAL A 149 -5.34 -14.30 -11.87
N LEU A 150 -6.37 -13.50 -11.55
CA LEU A 150 -7.74 -13.77 -12.00
C LEU A 150 -7.89 -13.68 -13.53
N THR A 151 -7.17 -12.75 -14.18
CA THR A 151 -7.20 -12.62 -15.64
C THR A 151 -6.48 -13.75 -16.36
N SER A 152 -5.65 -14.56 -15.69
CA SER A 152 -4.92 -15.67 -16.30
C SER A 152 -5.81 -16.78 -16.84
N ILE A 153 -7.07 -16.88 -16.40
CA ILE A 153 -8.06 -17.84 -16.90
C ILE A 153 -9.06 -17.20 -17.89
N GLN A 154 -8.88 -15.94 -18.24
CA GLN A 154 -9.72 -15.24 -19.21
C GLN A 154 -9.12 -15.34 -20.61
N ARG A 155 -9.95 -15.53 -21.62
CA ARG A 155 -9.60 -15.37 -23.02
C ARG A 155 -10.11 -14.04 -23.57
N ARG A 156 -11.20 -13.52 -22.99
CA ARG A 156 -11.78 -12.21 -23.28
C ARG A 156 -12.14 -11.50 -21.99
N LEU A 157 -11.78 -10.25 -21.87
CA LEU A 157 -12.14 -9.36 -20.78
C LEU A 157 -13.07 -8.26 -21.30
N ASP A 158 -14.27 -8.17 -20.74
CA ASP A 158 -15.23 -7.12 -21.05
C ASP A 158 -15.15 -6.00 -20.01
N SER A 159 -15.02 -6.34 -18.73
CA SER A 159 -14.69 -5.38 -17.67
C SER A 159 -14.08 -6.07 -16.44
N LEU A 160 -13.36 -5.28 -15.61
CA LEU A 160 -12.91 -5.71 -14.29
C LEU A 160 -13.11 -4.57 -13.30
N VAL A 161 -13.79 -4.86 -12.21
CA VAL A 161 -14.06 -3.89 -11.14
C VAL A 161 -13.48 -4.37 -9.82
N ILE A 162 -12.64 -3.54 -9.22
CA ILE A 162 -12.06 -3.75 -7.89
C ILE A 162 -12.82 -2.87 -6.92
N HIS A 163 -13.45 -3.47 -5.92
CA HIS A 163 -14.11 -2.76 -4.84
C HIS A 163 -13.29 -2.84 -3.57
N GLU A 164 -13.15 -1.71 -2.90
CA GLU A 164 -12.64 -1.60 -1.55
C GLU A 164 -13.75 -1.06 -0.64
N TYR A 165 -14.05 -1.78 0.43
CA TYR A 165 -14.99 -1.36 1.46
C TYR A 165 -14.25 -1.15 2.77
N ALA A 166 -14.45 0.00 3.42
CA ALA A 166 -13.89 0.28 4.73
C ALA A 166 -14.90 0.95 5.65
N ASP A 167 -15.30 0.23 6.68
CA ASP A 167 -15.97 0.82 7.85
C ASP A 167 -14.92 1.50 8.73
N LEU A 168 -15.01 2.80 8.83
CA LEU A 168 -14.10 3.66 9.57
C LEU A 168 -14.66 4.07 10.94
N SER A 169 -15.80 3.53 11.35
CA SER A 169 -16.48 3.92 12.61
C SER A 169 -15.62 3.70 13.85
N GLN A 170 -14.75 2.66 13.82
CA GLN A 170 -13.84 2.35 14.92
C GLN A 170 -12.43 2.93 14.76
N ARG A 171 -12.19 3.72 13.71
CA ARG A 171 -10.89 4.36 13.49
C ARG A 171 -10.75 5.63 14.33
N ASN A 172 -9.96 5.56 15.40
CA ASN A 172 -9.68 6.71 16.26
C ASN A 172 -8.57 7.58 15.67
N SER A 173 -8.89 8.34 14.63
CA SER A 173 -7.96 9.28 13.98
C SER A 173 -8.74 10.53 13.51
N PRO A 174 -9.02 11.51 14.41
CA PRO A 174 -9.80 12.71 14.09
C PRO A 174 -9.24 13.50 12.90
N VAL A 175 -7.92 13.74 12.88
CA VAL A 175 -7.23 14.46 11.79
C VAL A 175 -7.46 13.78 10.44
N LEU A 176 -7.31 12.44 10.38
CA LEU A 176 -7.54 11.71 9.15
C LEU A 176 -9.00 11.82 8.69
N LEU A 177 -9.95 11.52 9.60
CA LEU A 177 -11.35 11.42 9.23
C LEU A 177 -11.98 12.78 8.96
N PHE A 178 -11.78 13.76 9.86
CA PHE A 178 -12.47 15.05 9.76
C PHE A 178 -11.73 16.07 8.89
N ASP A 179 -10.41 16.17 9.04
CA ASP A 179 -9.63 17.18 8.31
C ASP A 179 -9.25 16.72 6.92
N LEU A 180 -8.64 15.52 6.81
CA LEU A 180 -8.13 15.01 5.54
C LEU A 180 -9.22 14.36 4.69
N MET A 181 -10.07 13.50 5.24
CA MET A 181 -11.14 12.85 4.48
C MET A 181 -12.42 13.68 4.40
N GLY A 182 -12.69 14.57 5.36
CA GLY A 182 -13.84 15.47 5.34
C GLY A 182 -15.15 14.85 5.84
N PHE A 183 -15.09 13.75 6.60
CA PHE A 183 -16.25 13.27 7.35
C PHE A 183 -16.72 14.32 8.35
N GLY A 184 -18.01 14.37 8.63
CA GLY A 184 -18.61 15.34 9.55
C GLY A 184 -18.76 16.75 8.97
N LYS A 185 -18.31 17.02 7.73
CA LYS A 185 -18.49 18.30 7.05
C LYS A 185 -19.85 18.38 6.36
N ASP A 186 -20.31 19.61 6.10
CA ASP A 186 -21.48 19.86 5.26
C ASP A 186 -21.20 19.34 3.84
N PRO A 187 -22.08 18.50 3.26
CA PRO A 187 -21.90 17.99 1.90
C PRO A 187 -21.79 19.08 0.85
N ALA A 188 -22.38 20.25 1.05
CA ALA A 188 -22.25 21.41 0.16
C ALA A 188 -20.83 22.00 0.12
N THR A 189 -20.02 21.75 1.13
CA THR A 189 -18.61 22.20 1.23
C THR A 189 -17.62 21.12 0.80
N PHE A 190 -18.10 19.96 0.37
CA PHE A 190 -17.24 18.87 -0.06
C PHE A 190 -16.61 19.23 -1.42
N ASP A 191 -15.28 19.20 -1.44
CA ASP A 191 -14.51 19.56 -2.62
C ASP A 191 -14.44 18.37 -3.63
N PRO A 192 -15.06 18.47 -4.82
CA PRO A 192 -15.00 17.42 -5.83
C PRO A 192 -13.59 17.15 -6.38
N ASP A 193 -12.66 18.11 -6.30
CA ASP A 193 -11.27 17.94 -6.77
C ASP A 193 -10.51 16.88 -5.96
N ARG A 194 -11.03 16.52 -4.79
CA ARG A 194 -10.51 15.36 -4.00
C ARG A 194 -10.53 14.07 -4.79
N TRP A 195 -11.46 13.88 -5.70
CA TRP A 195 -11.53 12.69 -6.53
C TRP A 195 -10.35 12.59 -7.51
N ALA A 196 -9.77 13.71 -7.93
CA ALA A 196 -8.61 13.74 -8.81
C ALA A 196 -7.39 13.04 -8.15
N HIS A 197 -7.23 13.15 -6.82
CA HIS A 197 -6.20 12.41 -6.10
C HIS A 197 -6.38 10.89 -6.21
N GLY A 198 -7.60 10.42 -6.36
CA GLY A 198 -7.88 9.00 -6.62
C GLY A 198 -7.31 8.54 -7.96
N ALA A 199 -7.47 9.33 -9.02
CA ALA A 199 -6.88 9.03 -10.31
C ALA A 199 -5.34 8.98 -10.25
N GLN A 200 -4.72 9.88 -9.47
CA GLN A 200 -3.27 9.87 -9.26
C GLN A 200 -2.81 8.64 -8.46
N SER A 201 -3.58 8.22 -7.47
CA SER A 201 -3.21 7.11 -6.58
C SER A 201 -3.43 5.74 -7.22
N PHE A 202 -4.57 5.51 -7.89
CA PHE A 202 -4.95 4.19 -8.42
C PHE A 202 -4.82 4.08 -9.92
N GLY A 203 -4.80 5.19 -10.64
CA GLY A 203 -4.67 5.21 -12.10
C GLY A 203 -3.41 4.52 -12.61
N PRO A 204 -2.22 4.76 -12.05
CA PRO A 204 -1.00 4.06 -12.42
C PRO A 204 -1.15 2.53 -12.32
N SER A 205 -1.73 2.04 -11.24
CA SER A 205 -1.97 0.61 -11.02
C SER A 205 -2.93 0.00 -12.05
N LEU A 206 -4.01 0.71 -12.39
CA LEU A 206 -4.93 0.28 -13.45
C LEU A 206 -4.26 0.25 -14.83
N ARG A 207 -3.33 1.18 -15.11
CA ARG A 207 -2.57 1.16 -16.36
C ARG A 207 -1.65 -0.05 -16.45
N VAL A 208 -0.93 -0.37 -15.37
CA VAL A 208 -0.10 -1.59 -15.31
C VAL A 208 -0.92 -2.84 -15.61
N LEU A 209 -2.08 -2.97 -14.98
CA LEU A 209 -2.96 -4.12 -15.19
C LEU A 209 -3.45 -4.18 -16.65
N ALA A 210 -3.89 -3.06 -17.21
CA ALA A 210 -4.41 -2.99 -18.58
C ALA A 210 -3.33 -3.34 -19.63
N GLU A 211 -2.12 -2.82 -19.46
CA GLU A 211 -0.98 -3.10 -20.34
C GLU A 211 -0.57 -4.57 -20.25
N ALA A 212 -0.55 -5.14 -19.03
CA ALA A 212 -0.22 -6.54 -18.80
C ALA A 212 -1.16 -7.51 -19.53
N VAL A 213 -2.45 -7.17 -19.60
CA VAL A 213 -3.44 -7.99 -20.34
C VAL A 213 -3.55 -7.62 -21.82
N GLY A 214 -2.69 -6.74 -22.34
CA GLY A 214 -2.68 -6.32 -23.75
C GLY A 214 -3.81 -5.37 -24.15
N LEU A 215 -4.45 -4.70 -23.18
CA LEU A 215 -5.60 -3.80 -23.38
C LEU A 215 -5.31 -2.40 -22.82
N PRO A 216 -4.29 -1.66 -23.33
CA PRO A 216 -3.90 -0.37 -22.77
C PRO A 216 -5.07 0.62 -22.71
N LEU A 217 -5.09 1.45 -21.68
CA LEU A 217 -6.14 2.45 -21.44
C LEU A 217 -5.87 3.74 -22.22
N ASP A 218 -6.92 4.33 -22.77
CA ASP A 218 -6.85 5.64 -23.43
C ASP A 218 -6.73 6.77 -22.40
N SER A 219 -7.54 6.70 -21.33
CA SER A 219 -7.53 7.67 -20.23
C SER A 219 -7.85 7.03 -18.89
N VAL A 220 -7.60 7.79 -17.81
CA VAL A 220 -8.04 7.47 -16.46
C VAL A 220 -8.82 8.67 -15.93
N GLU A 221 -10.02 8.43 -15.45
CA GLU A 221 -10.92 9.44 -14.91
C GLU A 221 -11.34 9.08 -13.50
N ALA A 222 -11.51 10.08 -12.64
CA ALA A 222 -12.02 9.88 -11.29
C ALA A 222 -13.30 10.68 -11.08
N SER A 223 -14.22 10.07 -10.36
CA SER A 223 -15.47 10.68 -9.93
C SER A 223 -15.83 10.16 -8.55
N GLY A 224 -16.82 10.75 -7.92
CA GLY A 224 -17.30 10.23 -6.65
C GLY A 224 -18.57 10.88 -6.18
N GLN A 225 -19.06 10.37 -5.07
CA GLN A 225 -20.25 10.86 -4.40
C GLN A 225 -20.08 10.73 -2.88
N VAL A 226 -20.85 11.54 -2.16
CA VAL A 226 -20.92 11.47 -0.69
C VAL A 226 -22.32 11.10 -0.27
N ALA A 227 -22.43 10.49 0.91
CA ALA A 227 -23.68 10.29 1.63
C ALA A 227 -23.57 10.88 3.03
N VAL A 228 -24.70 11.33 3.57
CA VAL A 228 -24.75 11.95 4.90
C VAL A 228 -25.35 10.98 5.91
N THR A 229 -25.01 11.15 7.19
CA THR A 229 -25.71 10.40 8.24
C THR A 229 -27.09 11.02 8.50
N ARG A 230 -28.12 10.17 8.66
CA ARG A 230 -29.49 10.63 8.94
C ARG A 230 -29.66 11.18 10.36
N ARG A 231 -28.85 10.75 11.29
CA ARG A 231 -28.90 11.14 12.69
C ARG A 231 -27.52 11.43 13.24
N ARG A 232 -27.44 12.14 14.36
CA ARG A 232 -26.20 12.30 15.10
C ARG A 232 -25.63 10.91 15.43
N THR A 233 -24.38 10.66 14.99
CA THR A 233 -23.72 9.36 15.11
C THR A 233 -22.40 9.51 15.86
N GLU A 234 -22.18 8.69 16.86
CA GLU A 234 -20.91 8.60 17.60
C GLU A 234 -20.01 7.56 16.93
N ILE A 235 -18.75 7.92 16.71
CA ILE A 235 -17.70 7.06 16.17
C ILE A 235 -16.46 7.17 17.06
N ALA A 236 -15.50 6.29 16.92
CA ALA A 236 -14.29 6.30 17.76
C ALA A 236 -13.51 7.63 17.69
N ALA A 237 -13.53 8.32 16.56
CA ALA A 237 -12.85 9.62 16.37
C ALA A 237 -13.63 10.82 16.91
N GLY A 238 -14.91 10.68 17.26
CA GLY A 238 -15.76 11.78 17.72
C GLY A 238 -17.21 11.64 17.26
N VAL A 239 -17.84 12.77 16.91
CA VAL A 239 -19.27 12.84 16.60
C VAL A 239 -19.49 13.37 15.20
N LEU A 240 -20.32 12.70 14.42
CA LEU A 240 -20.88 13.17 13.16
C LEU A 240 -22.25 13.78 13.41
N PRO A 241 -22.45 15.09 13.20
CA PRO A 241 -23.78 15.69 13.28
C PRO A 241 -24.72 15.13 12.20
N ALA A 242 -26.02 15.11 12.47
CA ALA A 242 -26.99 14.70 11.45
C ALA A 242 -26.89 15.57 10.19
N GLY A 243 -27.01 14.98 9.01
CA GLY A 243 -26.91 15.67 7.72
C GLY A 243 -25.48 15.99 7.29
N THR A 244 -24.45 15.52 7.98
CA THR A 244 -23.05 15.69 7.57
C THR A 244 -22.50 14.46 6.86
N VAL A 245 -21.43 14.62 6.09
CA VAL A 245 -20.78 13.54 5.32
C VAL A 245 -20.38 12.38 6.25
N ALA A 246 -20.88 11.20 5.94
CA ALA A 246 -20.61 9.97 6.68
C ALA A 246 -20.29 8.78 5.79
N GLY A 247 -20.48 8.92 4.47
CA GLY A 247 -20.08 7.97 3.44
C GLY A 247 -19.41 8.69 2.27
N GLN A 248 -18.39 8.07 1.71
CA GLN A 248 -17.68 8.52 0.50
C GLN A 248 -17.50 7.35 -0.44
N GLN A 249 -17.87 7.52 -1.69
CA GLN A 249 -17.61 6.54 -2.73
C GLN A 249 -16.84 7.20 -3.86
N MET A 250 -15.59 6.82 -4.02
CA MET A 250 -14.71 7.25 -5.10
C MET A 250 -14.66 6.16 -6.17
N ARG A 251 -14.72 6.57 -7.43
CA ARG A 251 -14.56 5.70 -8.60
C ARG A 251 -13.42 6.19 -9.45
N VAL A 252 -12.48 5.32 -9.76
CA VAL A 252 -11.41 5.56 -10.73
C VAL A 252 -11.64 4.60 -11.89
N HIS A 253 -11.89 5.15 -13.07
CA HIS A 253 -12.18 4.40 -14.29
C HIS A 253 -11.01 4.50 -15.27
N GLY A 254 -10.47 3.36 -15.66
CA GLY A 254 -9.59 3.22 -16.81
C GLY A 254 -10.44 2.98 -18.05
N LEU A 255 -10.43 3.95 -18.97
CA LEU A 255 -11.27 3.92 -20.18
C LEU A 255 -10.51 3.33 -21.37
N ARG A 256 -11.23 2.54 -22.17
CA ARG A 256 -10.78 2.05 -23.47
C ARG A 256 -11.94 2.18 -24.47
N GLY A 257 -11.72 2.88 -25.58
CA GLY A 257 -12.79 3.18 -26.55
C GLY A 257 -13.94 3.99 -25.92
N GLY A 258 -13.66 4.84 -24.94
CA GLY A 258 -14.66 5.64 -24.23
C GLY A 258 -15.52 4.85 -23.21
N THR A 259 -15.20 3.56 -22.97
CA THR A 259 -15.94 2.71 -22.04
C THR A 259 -15.01 2.27 -20.89
N PRO A 260 -15.52 2.22 -19.63
CA PRO A 260 -14.74 1.68 -18.51
C PRO A 260 -14.39 0.20 -18.73
N LEU A 261 -13.08 -0.10 -18.91
CA LEU A 261 -12.55 -1.45 -18.96
C LEU A 261 -12.16 -1.94 -17.57
N LEU A 262 -11.42 -1.10 -16.84
CA LEU A 262 -10.98 -1.36 -15.48
C LEU A 262 -11.52 -0.28 -14.55
N SER A 263 -11.95 -0.68 -13.36
CA SER A 263 -12.43 0.29 -12.37
C SER A 263 -11.93 -0.06 -10.97
N PHE A 264 -11.57 0.97 -10.20
CA PHE A 264 -11.37 0.87 -8.77
C PHE A 264 -12.43 1.71 -8.06
N VAL A 265 -13.18 1.09 -7.15
CA VAL A 265 -14.29 1.71 -6.43
C VAL A 265 -14.02 1.60 -4.93
N ALA A 266 -13.64 2.70 -4.30
CA ALA A 266 -13.49 2.78 -2.85
C ALA A 266 -14.78 3.29 -2.21
N THR A 267 -15.32 2.53 -1.27
CA THR A 267 -16.50 2.89 -0.48
C THR A 267 -16.09 2.95 0.99
N TRP A 268 -15.91 4.15 1.51
CA TRP A 268 -15.52 4.41 2.89
C TRP A 268 -16.69 5.03 3.65
N PHE A 269 -16.99 4.50 4.82
CA PHE A 269 -18.13 4.96 5.60
C PHE A 269 -17.85 4.89 7.11
N CYS A 270 -18.55 5.72 7.86
CA CYS A 270 -18.49 5.78 9.33
C CYS A 270 -19.80 5.31 9.99
N THR A 271 -20.81 5.01 9.21
CA THR A 271 -22.10 4.44 9.66
C THR A 271 -22.81 3.80 8.48
N THR A 272 -23.69 2.85 8.76
CA THR A 272 -24.58 2.26 7.76
C THR A 272 -25.88 3.04 7.56
N ASP A 273 -26.18 4.01 8.44
CA ASP A 273 -27.39 4.85 8.39
C ASP A 273 -27.17 6.07 7.50
N LEU A 274 -27.04 5.83 6.19
CA LEU A 274 -26.70 6.82 5.17
C LEU A 274 -27.91 7.32 4.37
N GLU A 275 -27.84 8.59 3.91
CA GLU A 275 -28.72 9.19 2.93
C GLU A 275 -27.90 9.83 1.78
N PRO A 276 -28.07 9.38 0.51
CA PRO A 276 -28.85 8.20 0.12
C PRO A 276 -28.27 6.89 0.72
N SER A 277 -29.11 5.89 0.87
CA SER A 277 -28.66 4.56 1.33
C SER A 277 -27.82 3.87 0.24
N TRP A 278 -26.72 3.26 0.67
CA TRP A 278 -25.85 2.48 -0.22
C TRP A 278 -25.91 0.99 0.12
N ASP A 279 -25.63 0.14 -0.86
CA ASP A 279 -25.36 -1.29 -0.63
C ASP A 279 -23.93 -1.42 -0.06
N LEU A 280 -23.84 -1.41 1.27
CA LEU A 280 -22.60 -1.50 2.01
C LEU A 280 -22.24 -2.95 2.29
N ARG A 281 -20.94 -3.23 2.31
CA ARG A 281 -20.40 -4.55 2.66
C ARG A 281 -19.46 -4.42 3.86
N GLU A 282 -19.15 -5.55 4.46
CA GLU A 282 -18.08 -5.64 5.47
C GLU A 282 -16.75 -5.15 4.90
N THR A 283 -15.87 -4.68 5.77
CA THR A 283 -14.54 -4.21 5.35
C THR A 283 -13.74 -5.32 4.67
N GLY A 284 -13.21 -5.00 3.51
CA GLY A 284 -12.48 -5.94 2.67
C GLY A 284 -12.46 -5.50 1.21
N TRP A 285 -12.15 -6.44 0.33
CA TRP A 285 -12.11 -6.22 -1.10
C TRP A 285 -13.01 -7.19 -1.86
N ARG A 286 -13.44 -6.77 -3.03
CA ARG A 286 -14.15 -7.63 -3.98
C ARG A 286 -13.65 -7.34 -5.39
N VAL A 287 -13.35 -8.37 -6.15
CA VAL A 287 -12.97 -8.24 -7.56
C VAL A 287 -14.02 -8.93 -8.40
N VAL A 288 -14.65 -8.17 -9.28
CA VAL A 288 -15.63 -8.67 -10.25
C VAL A 288 -15.00 -8.62 -11.63
N VAL A 289 -14.92 -9.77 -12.28
CA VAL A 289 -14.41 -9.90 -13.65
C VAL A 289 -15.58 -10.29 -14.55
N ASP A 290 -15.79 -9.54 -15.60
CA ASP A 290 -16.75 -9.84 -16.65
C ASP A 290 -16.02 -10.16 -17.96
N GLY A 291 -16.45 -11.21 -18.63
CA GLY A 291 -15.79 -11.72 -19.82
C GLY A 291 -16.29 -13.12 -20.20
N ASP A 292 -15.43 -13.93 -20.78
CA ASP A 292 -15.81 -15.30 -21.15
C ASP A 292 -15.66 -16.33 -20.02
N ALA A 293 -15.01 -15.96 -18.91
CA ALA A 293 -14.94 -16.74 -17.67
C ALA A 293 -15.23 -15.83 -16.46
N PRO A 294 -16.50 -15.40 -16.26
CA PRO A 294 -16.83 -14.40 -15.25
C PRO A 294 -16.54 -14.87 -13.83
N LEU A 295 -16.00 -13.99 -12.99
CA LEU A 295 -15.63 -14.23 -11.60
C LEU A 295 -16.16 -13.14 -10.68
N ASP A 296 -16.52 -13.54 -9.48
CA ASP A 296 -16.85 -12.65 -8.36
C ASP A 296 -16.15 -13.16 -7.11
N VAL A 297 -15.10 -12.46 -6.69
CA VAL A 297 -14.20 -12.90 -5.62
C VAL A 297 -14.22 -11.88 -4.49
N GLU A 298 -14.57 -12.32 -3.30
CA GLU A 298 -14.60 -11.50 -2.09
C GLU A 298 -13.47 -11.91 -1.15
N LEU A 299 -12.70 -10.91 -0.69
CA LEU A 299 -11.64 -11.06 0.31
C LEU A 299 -12.04 -10.25 1.55
N ARG A 300 -12.55 -10.94 2.56
CA ARG A 300 -12.94 -10.33 3.84
C ARG A 300 -11.78 -10.33 4.82
N PHE A 301 -11.68 -9.25 5.60
CA PHE A 301 -10.70 -9.17 6.67
C PHE A 301 -11.23 -9.94 7.89
N ALA A 302 -10.65 -11.10 8.16
CA ALA A 302 -11.14 -12.06 9.15
C ALA A 302 -10.73 -11.68 10.60
N PHE A 303 -11.01 -10.44 11.02
CA PHE A 303 -10.82 -9.95 12.40
C PHE A 303 -11.88 -8.90 12.75
N PRO A 304 -12.12 -8.66 14.06
CA PRO A 304 -13.10 -7.67 14.51
C PRO A 304 -12.79 -6.25 14.02
N LEU A 305 -13.85 -5.45 13.84
CA LEU A 305 -13.72 -4.08 13.34
C LEU A 305 -12.86 -3.20 14.26
N GLU A 306 -12.89 -3.46 15.56
CA GLU A 306 -12.10 -2.75 16.58
C GLU A 306 -10.58 -2.92 16.37
N GLU A 307 -10.16 -4.04 15.76
CA GLU A 307 -8.75 -4.33 15.46
C GLU A 307 -8.32 -3.78 14.09
N MET A 308 -9.25 -3.22 13.29
CA MET A 308 -9.01 -2.77 11.92
C MET A 308 -7.88 -1.74 11.83
N ALA A 309 -7.90 -0.73 12.70
CA ALA A 309 -6.91 0.35 12.69
C ALA A 309 -5.49 -0.14 13.01
N GLU A 310 -5.39 -1.23 13.78
CA GLU A 310 -4.11 -1.84 14.12
C GLU A 310 -3.65 -2.83 13.05
N ARG A 311 -4.53 -3.70 12.56
CA ARG A 311 -4.14 -4.83 11.68
C ARG A 311 -4.06 -4.46 10.21
N SER A 312 -5.00 -3.64 9.68
CA SER A 312 -5.07 -3.41 8.24
C SER A 312 -3.82 -2.75 7.64
N PRO A 313 -3.09 -1.84 8.33
CA PRO A 313 -1.84 -1.30 7.79
C PRO A 313 -0.74 -2.36 7.65
N GLY A 314 -0.82 -3.46 8.41
CA GLY A 314 0.09 -4.60 8.31
C GLY A 314 0.06 -5.28 6.93
N TYR A 315 -1.10 -5.30 6.25
CA TYR A 315 -1.17 -5.86 4.89
C TYR A 315 -0.28 -5.11 3.90
N THR A 316 -0.24 -3.77 4.00
CA THR A 316 0.65 -2.94 3.19
C THR A 316 2.12 -3.17 3.55
N ALA A 317 2.44 -3.15 4.84
CA ALA A 317 3.81 -3.38 5.32
C ALA A 317 4.34 -4.76 4.93
N ASN A 318 3.55 -5.82 5.16
CA ASN A 318 3.93 -7.19 4.85
C ASN A 318 4.15 -7.39 3.34
N ARG A 319 3.29 -6.80 2.49
CA ARG A 319 3.47 -6.87 1.04
C ARG A 319 4.80 -6.26 0.63
N ALA A 320 5.17 -5.11 1.18
CA ALA A 320 6.43 -4.44 0.90
C ALA A 320 7.63 -5.25 1.42
N VAL A 321 7.59 -5.75 2.65
CA VAL A 321 8.66 -6.59 3.21
C VAL A 321 8.86 -7.84 2.37
N ASN A 322 7.78 -8.57 2.05
CA ASN A 322 7.85 -9.78 1.25
C ASN A 322 8.33 -9.54 -0.19
N SER A 323 8.28 -8.32 -0.71
CA SER A 323 8.80 -8.00 -2.05
C SER A 323 10.33 -7.81 -2.09
N VAL A 324 10.97 -7.56 -0.96
CA VAL A 324 12.42 -7.27 -0.88
C VAL A 324 13.29 -8.29 -1.62
N PRO A 325 13.17 -9.62 -1.41
CA PRO A 325 14.02 -10.59 -2.10
C PRO A 325 13.86 -10.54 -3.62
N PHE A 326 12.63 -10.33 -4.09
CA PHE A 326 12.33 -10.29 -5.53
C PHE A 326 12.88 -9.03 -6.19
N VAL A 327 12.83 -7.89 -5.49
CA VAL A 327 13.37 -6.62 -5.98
C VAL A 327 14.91 -6.65 -5.99
N CYS A 328 15.52 -7.24 -4.97
CA CYS A 328 16.99 -7.42 -4.93
C CYS A 328 17.50 -8.36 -6.05
N ALA A 329 16.70 -9.32 -6.48
CA ALA A 329 17.04 -10.24 -7.56
C ALA A 329 16.67 -9.72 -8.96
N ALA A 330 15.95 -8.60 -9.05
CA ALA A 330 15.48 -8.07 -10.33
C ALA A 330 16.60 -7.39 -11.14
N ALA A 331 16.41 -7.31 -12.44
CA ALA A 331 17.28 -6.49 -13.28
C ALA A 331 17.17 -5.01 -12.90
N PRO A 332 18.25 -4.19 -13.04
CA PRO A 332 18.22 -2.77 -12.67
C PRO A 332 17.13 -1.98 -13.39
N GLY A 333 16.48 -1.06 -12.66
CA GLY A 333 15.46 -0.14 -13.20
C GLY A 333 14.23 -0.03 -12.31
N ILE A 334 13.24 0.75 -12.75
CA ILE A 334 11.93 0.82 -12.13
C ILE A 334 11.17 -0.45 -12.48
N ARG A 335 10.74 -1.23 -11.48
CA ARG A 335 10.08 -2.53 -11.67
C ARG A 335 8.62 -2.46 -11.26
N THR A 336 7.75 -2.83 -12.17
CA THR A 336 6.32 -2.97 -11.93
C THR A 336 5.99 -4.38 -11.40
N SER A 337 4.76 -4.63 -11.01
CA SER A 337 4.31 -5.96 -10.56
C SER A 337 4.40 -7.05 -11.64
N VAL A 338 4.49 -6.66 -12.91
CA VAL A 338 4.63 -7.63 -14.04
C VAL A 338 6.08 -7.94 -14.38
N ASP A 339 7.03 -7.10 -13.94
CA ASP A 339 8.46 -7.33 -14.12
C ASP A 339 9.06 -8.27 -13.08
N LEU A 340 8.34 -8.49 -11.98
CA LEU A 340 8.75 -9.34 -10.87
C LEU A 340 8.03 -10.69 -10.92
N PRO A 341 8.67 -11.78 -10.45
CA PRO A 341 7.96 -13.01 -10.16
C PRO A 341 6.82 -12.76 -9.16
N GLN A 342 5.88 -13.69 -9.09
CA GLN A 342 4.84 -13.62 -8.05
C GLN A 342 5.47 -13.50 -6.66
N ILE A 343 5.21 -12.41 -5.97
CA ILE A 343 5.72 -12.16 -4.64
C ILE A 343 5.05 -13.13 -3.66
N ILE A 344 5.86 -13.95 -3.01
CA ILE A 344 5.47 -14.96 -2.02
C ILE A 344 6.15 -14.61 -0.70
N GLY A 345 5.43 -14.73 0.42
CA GLY A 345 6.01 -14.51 1.74
C GLY A 345 6.97 -15.65 2.13
N THR A 346 8.16 -15.30 2.63
CA THR A 346 9.02 -16.23 3.36
C THR A 346 8.65 -16.16 4.82
N LEU A 347 8.03 -17.22 5.33
CA LEU A 347 7.46 -17.24 6.68
C LEU A 347 8.41 -17.97 7.64
N GLY A 348 8.72 -17.35 8.78
CA GLY A 348 9.41 -17.99 9.88
C GLY A 348 8.48 -18.92 10.67
N GLU A 349 9.04 -19.82 11.45
CA GLU A 349 8.27 -20.58 12.44
C GLU A 349 7.68 -19.61 13.46
N MET A 350 6.37 -19.67 13.68
CA MET A 350 5.75 -18.90 14.74
C MET A 350 6.28 -19.37 16.09
N ALA A 351 6.79 -18.45 16.91
CA ALA A 351 6.98 -18.77 18.33
C ALA A 351 5.65 -19.27 18.90
N PRO A 352 5.66 -20.34 19.70
CA PRO A 352 4.44 -20.85 20.31
C PRO A 352 3.76 -19.71 21.10
N PRO A 353 2.43 -19.59 21.05
CA PRO A 353 1.72 -18.52 21.75
C PRO A 353 2.00 -18.63 23.25
N THR A 354 2.62 -17.60 23.82
CA THR A 354 2.80 -17.46 25.26
C THR A 354 1.48 -16.97 25.88
N GLY A 355 0.48 -17.87 25.98
CA GLY A 355 -0.81 -17.55 26.57
C GLY A 355 -1.73 -18.78 26.63
N PRO A 356 -2.69 -18.84 27.57
CA PRO A 356 -3.52 -19.99 27.75
C PRO A 356 -4.35 -20.31 26.50
N ASP A 357 -4.39 -21.60 26.18
CA ASP A 357 -5.09 -22.23 25.07
C ASP A 357 -6.45 -21.58 24.77
N ARG A 358 -6.59 -20.98 23.59
CA ARG A 358 -7.92 -20.72 23.02
C ARG A 358 -8.35 -22.01 22.27
N PRO A 359 -9.53 -22.55 22.57
CA PRO A 359 -10.00 -23.76 21.90
C PRO A 359 -10.15 -23.52 20.40
N ARG A 360 -9.56 -24.42 19.60
CA ARG A 360 -9.78 -24.48 18.16
C ARG A 360 -11.26 -24.79 17.89
N ARG A 361 -11.91 -23.90 17.16
CA ARG A 361 -13.24 -24.19 16.56
C ARG A 361 -13.10 -24.45 15.08
#